data_7b37930e17b1010e9d703e448293be85
#
_entry.id   7b37930e17b1010e9d703e448293be85
#
_cell.length_a   1.000
_cell.length_b   1.000
_cell.length_c   1.000
_cell.angle_alpha   90.00
_cell.angle_beta   90.00
_cell.angle_gamma   90.00
#
_symmetry.space_group_name_H-M   'P 1'
#
loop_
_entity.id
_entity.type
_entity.pdbx_description
1 polymer ?
#
loop_
_entity_poly.entity_id
_entity_poly.type
_entity_poly.pdbx_seq_one_letter_code
_entity_poly.pdbx_strand_id
1 'polypeptide(L)'
;MVNLNTFGFDICWKRQILGKIPKGSTCIMDQGCGTGILTFQIARRFPRCRVIGVELRDEYLAIAREKAHALKLRNVEFILGKAEDFLFEIEFDCITSSYLAKYADLEVLTRNTMQMLRNGGIVIMHDFTYPPNRTFAKIWEFYFKLLQTGGRWKYPQWQEIYCGLPTLLRETRWVPELSKTLVENGFSDIRIRSYTLGTSAIVTARKA
;
A
#
# COMPACT_ATOMS: atom_id res chain seq x y z
N MET A 1 -4.29 4.90 -13.87
CA MET A 1 -3.99 6.31 -13.57
C MET A 1 -2.74 6.48 -12.73
N VAL A 2 -2.59 5.81 -11.56
CA VAL A 2 -1.36 5.92 -10.73
C VAL A 2 -0.09 5.70 -11.55
N ASN A 3 -0.05 4.68 -12.42
CA ASN A 3 1.09 4.42 -13.29
C ASN A 3 1.47 5.58 -14.22
N LEU A 4 0.49 6.34 -14.72
CA LEU A 4 0.77 7.49 -15.59
C LEU A 4 1.39 8.64 -14.79
N ASN A 5 0.85 8.89 -13.60
CA ASN A 5 1.30 9.96 -12.71
C ASN A 5 2.61 9.66 -11.99
N THR A 6 3.05 8.41 -11.99
CA THR A 6 4.33 7.97 -11.40
C THR A 6 5.37 7.61 -12.47
N PHE A 7 5.16 8.01 -13.74
CA PHE A 7 6.05 7.62 -14.86
C PHE A 7 6.35 6.11 -14.92
N GLY A 8 5.37 5.28 -14.53
CA GLY A 8 5.53 3.82 -14.49
C GLY A 8 6.28 3.27 -13.27
N PHE A 9 6.81 4.10 -12.38
CA PHE A 9 7.51 3.65 -11.16
C PHE A 9 6.61 2.81 -10.25
N ASP A 10 5.30 3.03 -10.23
CA ASP A 10 4.34 2.20 -9.48
C ASP A 10 4.47 0.70 -9.80
N ILE A 11 4.71 0.35 -11.06
CA ILE A 11 4.93 -1.04 -11.47
C ILE A 11 6.21 -1.60 -10.83
N CYS A 12 7.27 -0.80 -10.80
CA CYS A 12 8.54 -1.19 -10.19
C CYS A 12 8.39 -1.39 -8.68
N TRP A 13 7.69 -0.47 -8.00
CA TRP A 13 7.45 -0.56 -6.55
C TRP A 13 6.61 -1.79 -6.19
N LYS A 14 5.54 -2.07 -6.95
CA LYS A 14 4.74 -3.28 -6.75
C LYS A 14 5.53 -4.57 -6.98
N ARG A 15 6.44 -4.60 -7.97
CA ARG A 15 7.37 -5.72 -8.14
C ARG A 15 8.29 -5.90 -6.94
N GLN A 16 8.74 -4.80 -6.30
CA GLN A 16 9.53 -4.87 -5.08
C GLN A 16 8.72 -5.43 -3.90
N ILE A 17 7.45 -5.06 -3.77
CA ILE A 17 6.53 -5.65 -2.77
C ILE A 17 6.40 -7.15 -3.01
N LEU A 18 6.05 -7.57 -4.24
CA LEU A 18 5.90 -8.98 -4.60
C LEU A 18 7.17 -9.80 -4.34
N GLY A 19 8.35 -9.21 -4.56
CA GLY A 19 9.64 -9.87 -4.29
C GLY A 19 9.93 -10.11 -2.81
N LYS A 20 9.21 -9.44 -1.91
CA LYS A 20 9.38 -9.58 -0.45
C LYS A 20 8.40 -10.57 0.17
N ILE A 21 7.33 -10.94 -0.53
CA ILE A 21 6.35 -11.93 -0.07
C ILE A 21 7.03 -13.30 -0.01
N PRO A 22 6.93 -14.05 1.10
CA PRO A 22 7.51 -15.37 1.23
C PRO A 22 6.95 -16.35 0.18
N LYS A 23 7.82 -17.13 -0.46
CA LYS A 23 7.43 -18.04 -1.56
C LYS A 23 6.41 -19.10 -1.17
N GLY A 24 6.39 -19.51 0.09
CA GLY A 24 5.48 -20.53 0.64
C GLY A 24 4.17 -19.99 1.20
N SER A 25 3.85 -18.70 0.96
CA SER A 25 2.63 -18.10 1.49
C SER A 25 1.38 -18.81 0.97
N THR A 26 0.46 -19.08 1.87
CA THR A 26 -0.85 -19.71 1.63
C THR A 26 -2.02 -18.77 1.88
N CYS A 27 -1.84 -17.75 2.73
CA CYS A 27 -2.83 -16.72 3.02
C CYS A 27 -2.19 -15.34 3.09
N ILE A 28 -2.67 -14.42 2.27
CA ILE A 28 -2.15 -13.04 2.20
C ILE A 28 -3.30 -12.05 2.27
N MET A 29 -3.12 -10.98 3.05
CA MET A 29 -4.03 -9.85 3.10
C MET A 29 -3.42 -8.63 2.38
N ASP A 30 -4.25 -7.89 1.65
CA ASP A 30 -3.89 -6.61 1.03
C ASP A 30 -4.78 -5.51 1.63
N GLN A 31 -4.23 -4.74 2.56
CA GLN A 31 -4.92 -3.67 3.29
C GLN A 31 -4.99 -2.40 2.43
N GLY A 32 -6.20 -1.84 2.27
CA GLY A 32 -6.43 -0.71 1.37
C GLY A 32 -6.22 -1.11 -0.09
N CYS A 33 -6.80 -2.23 -0.52
CA CYS A 33 -6.54 -2.84 -1.83
C CYS A 33 -7.00 -1.98 -3.02
N GLY A 34 -7.84 -0.98 -2.79
CA GLY A 34 -8.38 -0.09 -3.82
C GLY A 34 -9.09 -0.87 -4.92
N THR A 35 -8.75 -0.58 -6.17
CA THR A 35 -9.28 -1.29 -7.34
C THR A 35 -8.56 -2.62 -7.64
N GLY A 36 -7.84 -3.20 -6.67
CA GLY A 36 -7.27 -4.54 -6.70
C GLY A 36 -5.95 -4.69 -7.47
N ILE A 37 -5.24 -3.61 -7.82
CA ILE A 37 -4.05 -3.71 -8.69
C ILE A 37 -2.95 -4.57 -8.06
N LEU A 38 -2.61 -4.36 -6.79
CA LEU A 38 -1.62 -5.18 -6.08
C LEU A 38 -2.18 -6.57 -5.79
N THR A 39 -3.42 -6.64 -5.32
CA THR A 39 -4.14 -7.88 -5.02
C THR A 39 -4.10 -8.87 -6.19
N PHE A 40 -4.36 -8.39 -7.43
CA PHE A 40 -4.32 -9.25 -8.63
C PHE A 40 -2.91 -9.75 -8.96
N GLN A 41 -1.90 -8.90 -8.75
CA GLN A 41 -0.51 -9.31 -8.96
C GLN A 41 -0.09 -10.37 -7.95
N ILE A 42 -0.52 -10.24 -6.68
CA ILE A 42 -0.31 -11.25 -5.64
C ILE A 42 -1.01 -12.56 -6.03
N ALA A 43 -2.30 -12.50 -6.37
CA ALA A 43 -3.09 -13.68 -6.71
C ALA A 43 -2.51 -14.48 -7.90
N ARG A 44 -2.02 -13.78 -8.92
CA ARG A 44 -1.36 -14.41 -10.07
C ARG A 44 0.01 -15.00 -9.73
N ARG A 45 0.77 -14.33 -8.87
CA ARG A 45 2.10 -14.79 -8.45
C ARG A 45 2.02 -15.99 -7.52
N PHE A 46 0.96 -16.08 -6.72
CA PHE A 46 0.72 -17.11 -5.72
C PHE A 46 -0.64 -17.78 -5.96
N PRO A 47 -0.79 -18.61 -7.02
CA PRO A 47 -2.09 -19.13 -7.46
C PRO A 47 -2.75 -20.10 -6.46
N ARG A 48 -1.97 -20.66 -5.52
CA ARG A 48 -2.47 -21.55 -4.44
C ARG A 48 -2.75 -20.80 -3.13
N CYS A 49 -2.47 -19.49 -3.11
CA CYS A 49 -2.64 -18.65 -1.94
C CYS A 49 -4.06 -18.05 -1.93
N ARG A 50 -4.73 -18.05 -0.78
CA ARG A 50 -5.92 -17.23 -0.56
C ARG A 50 -5.49 -15.78 -0.38
N VAL A 51 -6.02 -14.87 -1.18
CA VAL A 51 -5.70 -13.45 -1.12
C VAL A 51 -6.95 -12.67 -0.73
N ILE A 52 -6.89 -11.94 0.39
CA ILE A 52 -7.99 -11.13 0.91
C ILE A 52 -7.64 -9.66 0.73
N GLY A 53 -8.42 -8.95 -0.09
CA GLY A 53 -8.32 -7.51 -0.24
C GLY A 53 -9.35 -6.81 0.63
N VAL A 54 -8.91 -5.87 1.47
CA VAL A 54 -9.79 -5.03 2.29
C VAL A 54 -9.75 -3.60 1.77
N GLU A 55 -10.91 -2.99 1.58
CA GLU A 55 -11.03 -1.61 1.08
C GLU A 55 -12.24 -0.91 1.70
N LEU A 56 -12.07 0.35 2.05
CA LEU A 56 -13.10 1.17 2.69
C LEU A 56 -14.20 1.61 1.69
N ARG A 57 -13.85 1.81 0.44
CA ARG A 57 -14.73 2.39 -0.58
C ARG A 57 -15.38 1.30 -1.44
N ASP A 58 -16.72 1.19 -1.35
CA ASP A 58 -17.47 0.19 -2.10
C ASP A 58 -17.32 0.35 -3.62
N GLU A 59 -17.21 1.60 -4.11
CA GLU A 59 -17.01 1.87 -5.54
C GLU A 59 -15.69 1.28 -6.06
N TYR A 60 -14.64 1.27 -5.23
CA TYR A 60 -13.36 0.66 -5.60
C TYR A 60 -13.45 -0.87 -5.57
N LEU A 61 -14.16 -1.42 -4.58
CA LEU A 61 -14.39 -2.86 -4.50
C LEU A 61 -15.27 -3.38 -5.64
N ALA A 62 -16.28 -2.63 -6.06
CA ALA A 62 -17.10 -3.00 -7.23
C ALA A 62 -16.20 -3.16 -8.47
N ILE A 63 -15.31 -2.19 -8.73
CA ILE A 63 -14.32 -2.25 -9.82
C ILE A 63 -13.36 -3.44 -9.63
N ALA A 64 -12.91 -3.71 -8.40
CA ALA A 64 -12.01 -4.81 -8.12
C ALA A 64 -12.68 -6.16 -8.37
N ARG A 65 -13.94 -6.36 -7.92
CA ARG A 65 -14.71 -7.59 -8.13
C ARG A 65 -14.95 -7.86 -9.62
N GLU A 66 -15.38 -6.83 -10.39
CA GLU A 66 -15.57 -6.93 -11.84
C GLU A 66 -14.27 -7.35 -12.55
N LYS A 67 -13.15 -6.70 -12.23
CA LYS A 67 -11.85 -7.03 -12.80
C LYS A 67 -11.37 -8.43 -12.42
N ALA A 68 -11.55 -8.85 -11.16
CA ALA A 68 -11.19 -10.19 -10.72
C ALA A 68 -11.97 -11.26 -11.51
N HIS A 69 -13.26 -11.04 -11.72
CA HIS A 69 -14.10 -11.89 -12.57
C HIS A 69 -13.59 -11.95 -14.01
N ALA A 70 -13.37 -10.78 -14.64
CA ALA A 70 -12.83 -10.69 -16.00
C ALA A 70 -11.46 -11.38 -16.16
N LEU A 71 -10.62 -11.32 -15.13
CA LEU A 71 -9.30 -11.96 -15.05
C LEU A 71 -9.36 -13.43 -14.65
N LYS A 72 -10.56 -13.97 -14.36
CA LYS A 72 -10.81 -15.35 -13.91
C LYS A 72 -9.98 -15.74 -12.66
N LEU A 73 -9.75 -14.78 -11.76
CA LEU A 73 -9.05 -15.03 -10.50
C LEU A 73 -10.02 -15.67 -9.49
N ARG A 74 -9.75 -16.90 -9.07
CA ARG A 74 -10.60 -17.66 -8.14
C ARG A 74 -10.10 -17.65 -6.70
N ASN A 75 -8.89 -17.17 -6.50
CA ASN A 75 -8.20 -17.16 -5.22
C ASN A 75 -8.18 -15.78 -4.54
N VAL A 76 -9.08 -14.89 -4.93
CA VAL A 76 -9.22 -13.54 -4.38
C VAL A 76 -10.58 -13.36 -3.77
N GLU A 77 -10.61 -12.76 -2.58
CA GLU A 77 -11.79 -12.33 -1.85
C GLU A 77 -11.70 -10.84 -1.53
N PHE A 78 -12.82 -10.12 -1.63
CA PHE A 78 -12.86 -8.68 -1.34
C PHE A 78 -13.86 -8.37 -0.22
N ILE A 79 -13.39 -7.64 0.79
CA ILE A 79 -14.15 -7.29 2.00
C ILE A 79 -14.22 -5.77 2.11
N LEU A 80 -15.45 -5.27 2.30
CA LEU A 80 -15.70 -3.84 2.52
C LEU A 80 -15.45 -3.49 3.99
N GLY A 81 -14.62 -2.48 4.21
CA GLY A 81 -14.40 -1.90 5.53
C GLY A 81 -13.05 -1.24 5.67
N LYS A 82 -12.86 -0.57 6.80
CA LYS A 82 -11.61 0.08 7.14
C LYS A 82 -10.58 -0.96 7.59
N ALA A 83 -9.36 -0.88 7.08
CA ALA A 83 -8.32 -1.87 7.36
C ALA A 83 -7.99 -2.01 8.84
N GLU A 84 -8.09 -0.92 9.59
CA GLU A 84 -7.84 -0.87 11.04
C GLU A 84 -8.91 -1.57 11.89
N ASP A 85 -10.13 -1.74 11.34
CA ASP A 85 -11.26 -2.29 12.09
C ASP A 85 -11.31 -3.82 12.05
N PHE A 86 -10.45 -4.46 11.23
CA PHE A 86 -10.49 -5.90 11.05
C PHE A 86 -9.53 -6.64 11.98
N LEU A 87 -10.08 -7.68 12.60
CA LEU A 87 -9.36 -8.75 13.26
C LEU A 87 -9.94 -10.07 12.74
N PHE A 88 -9.18 -10.76 11.90
CA PHE A 88 -9.57 -12.06 11.37
C PHE A 88 -9.09 -13.17 12.33
N GLU A 89 -9.90 -14.20 12.49
CA GLU A 89 -9.53 -15.41 13.26
C GLU A 89 -8.48 -16.26 12.53
N ILE A 90 -8.28 -16.02 11.22
CA ILE A 90 -7.28 -16.72 10.41
C ILE A 90 -5.93 -16.00 10.48
N GLU A 91 -4.86 -16.78 10.44
CA GLU A 91 -3.49 -16.23 10.42
C GLU A 91 -3.00 -16.02 8.99
N PHE A 92 -2.32 -14.90 8.79
CA PHE A 92 -1.73 -14.53 7.51
C PHE A 92 -0.22 -14.79 7.49
N ASP A 93 0.28 -15.28 6.38
CA ASP A 93 1.72 -15.39 6.09
C ASP A 93 2.36 -14.04 5.82
N CYS A 94 1.57 -13.18 5.17
CA CYS A 94 1.98 -11.86 4.76
C CYS A 94 0.79 -10.90 4.76
N ILE A 95 1.00 -9.69 5.25
CA ILE A 95 0.05 -8.59 5.12
C ILE A 95 0.73 -7.49 4.33
N THR A 96 0.12 -7.08 3.20
CA THR A 96 0.61 -6.02 2.35
C THR A 96 -0.27 -4.79 2.43
N SER A 97 0.30 -3.62 2.17
CA SER A 97 -0.43 -2.38 1.99
C SER A 97 0.29 -1.49 0.99
N SER A 98 -0.46 -0.80 0.12
CA SER A 98 0.09 0.16 -0.81
C SER A 98 -0.77 1.42 -0.87
N TYR A 99 -0.19 2.57 -0.52
CA TYR A 99 -0.82 3.89 -0.47
C TYR A 99 -1.84 4.11 0.66
N LEU A 100 -1.77 3.32 1.73
CA LEU A 100 -2.64 3.45 2.91
C LEU A 100 -1.95 4.18 4.06
N ALA A 101 -0.65 3.95 4.29
CA ALA A 101 0.05 4.31 5.53
C ALA A 101 -0.06 5.79 5.93
N LYS A 102 -0.12 6.70 4.95
CA LYS A 102 -0.27 8.15 5.20
C LYS A 102 -1.66 8.59 5.67
N TYR A 103 -2.66 7.70 5.59
CA TYR A 103 -4.05 7.96 5.97
C TYR A 103 -4.50 7.17 7.19
N ALA A 104 -3.81 6.08 7.50
CA ALA A 104 -4.19 5.12 8.51
C ALA A 104 -3.82 5.57 9.92
N ASP A 105 -4.59 5.14 10.89
CA ASP A 105 -4.15 5.08 12.27
C ASP A 105 -3.13 3.94 12.41
N LEU A 106 -1.85 4.31 12.36
CA LEU A 106 -0.76 3.34 12.34
C LEU A 106 -0.62 2.54 13.64
N GLU A 107 -1.06 3.08 14.78
CA GLU A 107 -1.03 2.38 16.05
C GLU A 107 -2.05 1.22 16.04
N VAL A 108 -3.29 1.51 15.68
CA VAL A 108 -4.34 0.50 15.57
C VAL A 108 -4.02 -0.51 14.48
N LEU A 109 -3.60 -0.02 13.30
CA LEU A 109 -3.28 -0.86 12.15
C LEU A 109 -2.16 -1.86 12.45
N THR A 110 -1.05 -1.41 13.07
CA THR A 110 0.10 -2.29 13.39
C THR A 110 -0.22 -3.27 14.51
N ARG A 111 -0.98 -2.86 15.53
CA ARG A 111 -1.44 -3.74 16.61
C ARG A 111 -2.31 -4.88 16.04
N ASN A 112 -3.29 -4.55 15.21
CA ASN A 112 -4.17 -5.55 14.61
C ASN A 112 -3.40 -6.43 13.59
N THR A 113 -2.48 -5.86 12.83
CA THR A 113 -1.60 -6.60 11.93
C THR A 113 -0.75 -7.62 12.69
N MET A 114 -0.19 -7.25 13.86
CA MET A 114 0.57 -8.18 14.71
C MET A 114 -0.28 -9.37 15.15
N GLN A 115 -1.53 -9.14 15.53
CA GLN A 115 -2.43 -10.21 15.97
C GLN A 115 -2.76 -11.18 14.84
N MET A 116 -3.00 -10.67 13.65
CA MET A 116 -3.39 -11.45 12.46
C MET A 116 -2.23 -12.18 11.77
N LEU A 117 -0.99 -11.77 11.96
CA LEU A 117 0.15 -12.47 11.38
C LEU A 117 0.48 -13.74 12.16
N ARG A 118 0.81 -14.82 11.47
CA ARG A 118 1.44 -16.01 12.09
C ARG A 118 2.85 -15.69 12.59
N ASN A 119 3.39 -16.51 13.46
CA ASN A 119 4.80 -16.42 13.86
C ASN A 119 5.70 -16.53 12.62
N GLY A 120 6.70 -15.64 12.52
CA GLY A 120 7.55 -15.51 11.33
C GLY A 120 6.88 -14.82 10.13
N GLY A 121 5.59 -14.45 10.22
CA GLY A 121 4.87 -13.72 9.20
C GLY A 121 5.45 -12.32 8.97
N ILE A 122 5.17 -11.74 7.81
CA ILE A 122 5.76 -10.46 7.38
C ILE A 122 4.68 -9.42 7.07
N VAL A 123 4.88 -8.20 7.52
CA VAL A 123 4.15 -7.03 7.03
C VAL A 123 4.99 -6.27 6.03
N ILE A 124 4.37 -5.79 4.94
CA ILE A 124 5.02 -5.03 3.87
C ILE A 124 4.16 -3.81 3.57
N MET A 125 4.60 -2.62 4.00
CA MET A 125 3.89 -1.37 3.76
C MET A 125 4.65 -0.48 2.80
N HIS A 126 3.95 0.04 1.80
CA HIS A 126 4.47 0.92 0.77
C HIS A 126 3.62 2.18 0.68
N ASP A 127 4.28 3.33 0.62
CA ASP A 127 3.59 4.59 0.32
C ASP A 127 4.56 5.62 -0.26
N PHE A 128 4.01 6.75 -0.72
CA PHE A 128 4.78 7.93 -1.09
C PHE A 128 5.46 8.53 0.13
N THR A 129 6.62 9.15 -0.11
CA THR A 129 7.35 9.95 0.87
C THR A 129 7.71 11.30 0.26
N TYR A 130 7.87 12.32 1.12
CA TYR A 130 8.39 13.60 0.66
C TYR A 130 9.90 13.48 0.41
N PRO A 131 10.42 13.95 -0.75
CA PRO A 131 11.84 13.82 -1.08
C PRO A 131 12.74 14.54 -0.06
N PRO A 132 13.79 13.88 0.47
CA PRO A 132 14.68 14.48 1.46
C PRO A 132 15.63 15.53 0.85
N ASN A 133 15.96 15.43 -0.43
CA ASN A 133 16.81 16.38 -1.13
C ASN A 133 16.03 17.63 -1.51
N ARG A 134 16.43 18.80 -0.98
CA ARG A 134 15.74 20.09 -1.18
C ARG A 134 15.61 20.50 -2.65
N THR A 135 16.64 20.27 -3.45
CA THR A 135 16.62 20.63 -4.88
C THR A 135 15.65 19.74 -5.64
N PHE A 136 15.70 18.42 -5.38
CA PHE A 136 14.80 17.49 -5.98
C PHE A 136 13.34 17.69 -5.50
N ALA A 137 13.14 18.03 -4.24
CA ALA A 137 11.82 18.39 -3.71
C ALA A 137 11.17 19.56 -4.47
N LYS A 138 11.93 20.60 -4.81
CA LYS A 138 11.42 21.73 -5.62
C LYS A 138 11.01 21.30 -7.03
N ILE A 139 11.79 20.44 -7.68
CA ILE A 139 11.47 19.87 -9.01
C ILE A 139 10.21 19.01 -8.92
N TRP A 140 10.12 18.17 -7.88
CA TRP A 140 8.98 17.32 -7.62
C TRP A 140 7.69 18.14 -7.34
N GLU A 141 7.77 19.19 -6.52
CA GLU A 141 6.66 20.11 -6.29
C GLU A 141 6.23 20.85 -7.56
N PHE A 142 7.19 21.29 -8.38
CA PHE A 142 6.90 21.90 -9.66
C PHE A 142 6.15 20.94 -10.59
N TYR A 143 6.58 19.67 -10.63
CA TYR A 143 5.87 18.63 -11.37
C TYR A 143 4.41 18.47 -10.89
N PHE A 144 4.16 18.46 -9.57
CA PHE A 144 2.79 18.41 -9.04
C PHE A 144 1.98 19.66 -9.42
N LYS A 145 2.57 20.85 -9.45
CA LYS A 145 1.91 22.06 -9.95
C LYS A 145 1.51 21.93 -11.43
N LEU A 146 2.35 21.35 -12.25
CA LEU A 146 2.01 21.05 -13.65
C LEU A 146 0.85 20.04 -13.75
N LEU A 147 0.85 19.00 -12.92
CA LEU A 147 -0.27 18.04 -12.85
C LEU A 147 -1.57 18.71 -12.38
N GLN A 148 -1.50 19.62 -11.41
CA GLN A 148 -2.67 20.39 -10.96
C GLN A 148 -3.27 21.22 -12.11
N THR A 149 -2.42 21.91 -12.86
CA THR A 149 -2.85 22.79 -13.96
C THR A 149 -3.36 21.99 -15.17
N GLY A 150 -2.62 20.99 -15.61
CA GLY A 150 -2.98 20.15 -16.77
C GLY A 150 -4.04 19.10 -16.44
N GLY A 151 -4.03 18.56 -15.22
CA GLY A 151 -4.99 17.57 -14.73
C GLY A 151 -6.40 18.11 -14.57
N ARG A 152 -6.53 19.40 -14.27
CA ARG A 152 -7.80 20.12 -14.14
C ARG A 152 -8.65 20.01 -15.41
N TRP A 153 -8.01 19.99 -16.58
CA TRP A 153 -8.67 19.88 -17.89
C TRP A 153 -9.01 18.44 -18.28
N LYS A 154 -8.13 17.52 -17.99
CA LYS A 154 -8.20 16.14 -18.50
C LYS A 154 -8.80 15.16 -17.50
N TYR A 155 -8.65 15.41 -16.20
CA TYR A 155 -9.05 14.50 -15.11
C TYR A 155 -9.53 15.27 -13.87
N PRO A 156 -10.66 15.96 -13.91
CA PRO A 156 -11.16 16.81 -12.82
C PRO A 156 -11.34 16.05 -11.49
N GLN A 157 -11.72 14.78 -11.56
CA GLN A 157 -11.90 13.91 -10.38
C GLN A 157 -10.61 13.64 -9.58
N TRP A 158 -9.42 13.97 -10.13
CA TRP A 158 -8.13 13.79 -9.46
C TRP A 158 -7.55 15.09 -8.91
N GLN A 159 -8.26 16.20 -9.09
CA GLN A 159 -7.77 17.51 -8.69
C GLN A 159 -7.48 17.61 -7.19
N GLU A 160 -8.37 17.06 -6.35
CA GLU A 160 -8.20 17.03 -4.90
C GLU A 160 -6.91 16.27 -4.50
N ILE A 161 -6.65 15.16 -5.17
CA ILE A 161 -5.43 14.36 -4.92
C ILE A 161 -4.18 15.14 -5.32
N TYR A 162 -4.17 15.79 -6.50
CA TYR A 162 -3.01 16.56 -6.95
C TYR A 162 -2.74 17.79 -6.09
N CYS A 163 -3.79 18.43 -5.55
CA CYS A 163 -3.65 19.59 -4.67
C CYS A 163 -3.23 19.20 -3.25
N GLY A 164 -3.82 18.14 -2.69
CA GLY A 164 -3.62 17.72 -1.30
C GLY A 164 -2.37 16.90 -1.05
N LEU A 165 -1.98 16.04 -2.03
CA LEU A 165 -0.92 15.07 -1.81
C LEU A 165 0.46 15.67 -1.43
N PRO A 166 0.98 16.73 -2.08
CA PRO A 166 2.27 17.32 -1.69
C PRO A 166 2.27 17.86 -0.25
N THR A 167 1.19 18.50 0.16
CA THR A 167 1.02 19.01 1.53
C THR A 167 0.94 17.86 2.53
N LEU A 168 0.09 16.89 2.25
CA LEU A 168 -0.05 15.69 3.08
C LEU A 168 1.29 14.98 3.27
N LEU A 169 2.07 14.76 2.20
CA LEU A 169 3.36 14.08 2.29
C LEU A 169 4.44 14.90 3.01
N ARG A 170 4.32 16.22 3.02
CA ARG A 170 5.22 17.08 3.79
C ARG A 170 4.91 17.02 5.29
N GLU A 171 3.63 16.95 5.64
CA GLU A 171 3.14 16.90 7.02
C GLU A 171 3.20 15.51 7.62
N THR A 172 2.95 14.47 6.82
CA THR A 172 2.90 13.09 7.28
C THR A 172 4.30 12.47 7.36
N ARG A 173 4.68 12.03 8.53
CA ARG A 173 5.96 11.33 8.77
C ARG A 173 5.71 9.82 8.94
N TRP A 174 4.92 9.23 8.04
CA TRP A 174 4.46 7.85 8.19
C TRP A 174 5.59 6.82 8.35
N VAL A 175 6.77 7.01 7.73
CA VAL A 175 7.88 6.05 7.86
C VAL A 175 8.43 5.98 9.29
N PRO A 176 8.85 7.10 9.93
CA PRO A 176 9.26 7.04 11.33
C PRO A 176 8.13 6.67 12.28
N GLU A 177 6.90 7.12 12.05
CA GLU A 177 5.73 6.78 12.86
C GLU A 177 5.42 5.29 12.77
N LEU A 178 5.34 4.73 11.56
CA LEU A 178 5.17 3.29 11.37
C LEU A 178 6.30 2.48 12.01
N SER A 179 7.55 2.93 11.87
CA SER A 179 8.68 2.22 12.47
C SER A 179 8.58 2.18 13.99
N LYS A 180 8.14 3.27 14.60
CA LYS A 180 7.91 3.37 16.04
C LYS A 180 6.80 2.40 16.48
N THR A 181 5.63 2.45 15.84
CA THR A 181 4.49 1.58 16.19
C THR A 181 4.80 0.10 15.96
N LEU A 182 5.60 -0.23 14.92
CA LEU A 182 6.05 -1.60 14.71
C LEU A 182 6.93 -2.10 15.87
N VAL A 183 7.88 -1.28 16.37
CA VAL A 183 8.70 -1.63 17.55
C VAL A 183 7.82 -1.80 18.78
N GLU A 184 6.93 -0.86 19.06
CA GLU A 184 6.05 -0.86 20.21
C GLU A 184 5.10 -2.07 20.24
N ASN A 185 4.69 -2.56 19.05
CA ASN A 185 3.87 -3.76 18.92
C ASN A 185 4.70 -5.06 18.82
N GLY A 186 6.01 -5.04 19.05
CA GLY A 186 6.83 -6.24 19.15
C GLY A 186 7.29 -6.84 17.82
N PHE A 187 7.20 -6.10 16.71
CA PHE A 187 7.78 -6.54 15.44
C PHE A 187 9.31 -6.53 15.49
N SER A 188 9.91 -7.48 14.79
CA SER A 188 11.35 -7.64 14.60
C SER A 188 11.74 -7.42 13.13
N ASP A 189 13.04 -7.40 12.84
CA ASP A 189 13.63 -7.31 11.48
C ASP A 189 13.02 -6.16 10.65
N ILE A 190 12.86 -4.99 11.28
CA ILE A 190 12.30 -3.80 10.62
C ILE A 190 13.32 -3.27 9.60
N ARG A 191 12.92 -3.22 8.33
CA ARG A 191 13.77 -2.73 7.24
C ARG A 191 13.03 -1.67 6.44
N ILE A 192 13.72 -0.57 6.18
CA ILE A 192 13.22 0.56 5.39
C ILE A 192 14.04 0.64 4.10
N ARG A 193 13.38 0.72 2.96
CA ARG A 193 14.02 1.01 1.67
C ARG A 193 13.32 2.16 0.98
N SER A 194 14.07 3.20 0.67
CA SER A 194 13.62 4.34 -0.14
C SER A 194 13.83 4.04 -1.62
N TYR A 195 12.92 4.53 -2.46
CA TYR A 195 12.92 4.39 -3.90
C TYR A 195 12.75 5.75 -4.57
N THR A 196 13.15 5.83 -5.83
CA THR A 196 12.91 6.98 -6.70
C THR A 196 13.31 8.30 -6.05
N LEU A 197 14.60 8.38 -5.65
CA LEU A 197 15.19 9.56 -4.98
C LEU A 197 14.45 9.98 -3.68
N GLY A 198 13.80 9.03 -3.01
CA GLY A 198 13.10 9.27 -1.76
C GLY A 198 11.67 9.77 -1.92
N THR A 199 11.02 9.54 -3.08
CA THR A 199 9.58 9.83 -3.27
C THR A 199 8.66 8.69 -2.88
N SER A 200 9.23 7.54 -2.53
CA SER A 200 8.49 6.35 -2.10
C SER A 200 9.36 5.53 -1.14
N ALA A 201 8.73 4.84 -0.22
CA ALA A 201 9.40 3.91 0.68
C ALA A 201 8.61 2.60 0.83
N ILE A 202 9.34 1.52 1.08
CA ILE A 202 8.79 0.24 1.54
C ILE A 202 9.38 -0.04 2.92
N VAL A 203 8.50 -0.26 3.88
CA VAL A 203 8.81 -0.72 5.22
C VAL A 203 8.37 -2.17 5.34
N THR A 204 9.25 -3.02 5.85
CA THR A 204 8.94 -4.42 6.16
C THR A 204 9.28 -4.73 7.60
N ALA A 205 8.51 -5.59 8.24
CA ALA A 205 8.78 -6.10 9.58
C ALA A 205 8.25 -7.53 9.74
N ARG A 206 8.75 -8.26 10.71
CA ARG A 206 8.35 -9.64 11.00
C ARG A 206 7.75 -9.77 12.38
N LYS A 207 6.73 -10.61 12.49
CA LYS A 207 6.30 -11.15 13.78
C LYS A 207 7.34 -12.17 14.25
N ALA A 208 7.81 -12.01 15.48
CA ALA A 208 8.76 -12.95 16.09
C ALA A 208 8.15 -14.35 16.26
#